data_59e505e9f7f3f6bd0ad31c8be51e74f3
#
_entry.id   59e505e9f7f3f6bd0ad31c8be51e74f3
#
_cell.length_a   1.000
_cell.length_b   1.000
_cell.length_c   1.000
_cell.angle_alpha   90.00
_cell.angle_beta   90.00
_cell.angle_gamma   90.00
#
_symmetry.space_group_name_H-M   'P 1'
#
loop_
_entity.id
_entity.type
_entity.pdbx_description
1 polymer ?
#
loop_
_entity_poly.entity_id
_entity_poly.type
_entity_poly.pdbx_seq_one_letter_code
_entity_poly.pdbx_strand_id
1 'polypeptide(L)'
;MNSSEVNRKSPTEGIAAWVGLDWADQQHVLCVYEVETGQSEITRLEQKPEAFESWLSQLRQRFGGAKVAIVLEQARGAVIYALLGLDFVVLYPVNPQALANYRKVYTSSGAKSDPADAVLLMEMVRHRPECFRPWKPDDADTRSLQLLTENRRQLVNQKTAFTNQLTNLLKSYYPQALELAGDLDSDQACDFLKRWPTLEALQTARPAQIRKLYLDYGRPVRSNWSNGWNKSGGPGL
;
A
#
# COMPACT_ATOMS: atom_id res chain seq x y z
N MET A 1 -13.34 -21.15 -42.22
CA MET A 1 -13.53 -19.73 -41.81
C MET A 1 -14.79 -19.68 -40.97
N ASN A 2 -14.62 -19.75 -39.67
CA ASN A 2 -15.71 -19.58 -38.70
C ASN A 2 -15.30 -18.46 -37.76
N SER A 3 -15.75 -17.25 -38.10
CA SER A 3 -15.63 -16.08 -37.26
C SER A 3 -16.68 -16.17 -36.18
N SER A 4 -16.34 -16.69 -35.01
CA SER A 4 -17.11 -16.52 -33.81
C SER A 4 -16.97 -15.06 -33.38
N GLU A 5 -17.88 -14.20 -33.85
CA GLU A 5 -18.14 -12.88 -33.26
C GLU A 5 -18.53 -13.09 -31.80
N VAL A 6 -17.55 -12.96 -30.92
CA VAL A 6 -17.80 -12.79 -29.50
C VAL A 6 -18.49 -11.41 -29.37
N ASN A 7 -19.79 -11.44 -29.21
CA ASN A 7 -20.63 -10.28 -28.92
C ASN A 7 -20.15 -9.66 -27.58
N ARG A 8 -19.10 -8.81 -27.67
CA ARG A 8 -18.62 -8.03 -26.52
C ARG A 8 -19.61 -6.90 -26.33
N LYS A 9 -20.63 -7.14 -25.48
CA LYS A 9 -21.45 -6.04 -24.93
C LYS A 9 -20.49 -4.93 -24.49
N SER A 10 -20.77 -3.70 -24.94
CA SER A 10 -20.00 -2.54 -24.52
C SER A 10 -19.99 -2.49 -22.98
N PRO A 11 -18.82 -2.29 -22.34
CA PRO A 11 -18.72 -2.20 -20.88
C PRO A 11 -19.59 -1.07 -20.29
N THR A 12 -20.14 -0.20 -21.10
CA THR A 12 -20.95 0.96 -20.72
C THR A 12 -22.44 0.77 -20.95
N GLU A 13 -22.88 -0.38 -21.51
CA GLU A 13 -24.29 -0.63 -21.78
C GLU A 13 -25.07 -0.71 -20.47
N GLY A 14 -26.09 0.17 -20.32
CA GLY A 14 -26.96 0.21 -19.15
C GLY A 14 -26.42 1.02 -17.95
N ILE A 15 -25.34 1.79 -18.12
CA ILE A 15 -24.87 2.72 -17.09
C ILE A 15 -25.71 4.00 -17.15
N ALA A 16 -26.42 4.32 -16.06
CA ALA A 16 -27.23 5.53 -15.91
C ALA A 16 -26.45 6.75 -15.43
N ALA A 17 -25.38 6.52 -14.65
CA ALA A 17 -24.53 7.59 -14.15
C ALA A 17 -23.06 7.15 -13.99
N TRP A 18 -22.16 8.13 -14.10
CA TRP A 18 -20.74 7.99 -13.80
C TRP A 18 -20.38 8.85 -12.60
N VAL A 19 -19.72 8.26 -11.62
CA VAL A 19 -19.32 8.92 -10.39
C VAL A 19 -17.80 8.83 -10.25
N GLY A 20 -17.15 9.98 -10.21
CA GLY A 20 -15.76 10.08 -9.76
C GLY A 20 -15.72 10.29 -8.26
N LEU A 21 -15.03 9.45 -7.54
CA LEU A 21 -14.88 9.50 -6.09
C LEU A 21 -13.42 9.76 -5.74
N ASP A 22 -13.13 10.98 -5.27
CA ASP A 22 -11.85 11.34 -4.67
C ASP A 22 -11.92 11.12 -3.16
N TRP A 23 -11.16 10.14 -2.71
CA TRP A 23 -11.16 9.68 -1.33
C TRP A 23 -10.24 10.53 -0.45
N ALA A 24 -10.74 10.98 0.71
CA ALA A 24 -9.93 11.66 1.71
C ALA A 24 -10.32 11.21 3.14
N ASP A 25 -9.46 11.46 4.12
CA ASP A 25 -9.62 10.98 5.50
C ASP A 25 -10.82 11.57 6.25
N GLN A 26 -11.24 12.78 5.90
CA GLN A 26 -12.34 13.46 6.60
C GLN A 26 -13.58 13.67 5.73
N GLN A 27 -13.38 14.00 4.47
CA GLN A 27 -14.46 14.35 3.56
C GLN A 27 -14.09 13.97 2.13
N HIS A 28 -14.92 13.17 1.48
CA HIS A 28 -14.76 12.79 0.09
C HIS A 28 -15.38 13.81 -0.84
N VAL A 29 -14.82 13.93 -2.04
CA VAL A 29 -15.43 14.70 -3.12
C VAL A 29 -15.95 13.75 -4.18
N LEU A 30 -17.18 13.97 -4.59
CA LEU A 30 -17.92 13.19 -5.58
C LEU A 30 -18.27 14.06 -6.76
N CYS A 31 -18.03 13.58 -7.97
CA CYS A 31 -18.59 14.17 -9.20
C CYS A 31 -19.53 13.15 -9.82
N VAL A 32 -20.81 13.45 -9.86
CA VAL A 32 -21.86 12.60 -10.45
C VAL A 32 -22.23 13.17 -11.80
N TYR A 33 -22.02 12.40 -12.86
CA TYR A 33 -22.48 12.71 -14.22
C TYR A 33 -23.65 11.79 -14.57
N GLU A 34 -24.79 12.37 -14.87
CA GLU A 34 -26.00 11.67 -15.28
C GLU A 34 -26.05 11.53 -16.80
N VAL A 35 -26.19 10.29 -17.28
CA VAL A 35 -26.11 10.00 -18.73
C VAL A 35 -27.30 10.56 -19.50
N GLU A 36 -28.51 10.51 -18.93
CA GLU A 36 -29.75 10.93 -19.58
C GLU A 36 -29.80 12.45 -19.78
N THR A 37 -29.42 13.22 -18.76
CA THR A 37 -29.46 14.70 -18.79
C THR A 37 -28.19 15.34 -19.33
N GLY A 38 -27.08 14.62 -19.31
CA GLY A 38 -25.76 15.15 -19.63
C GLY A 38 -25.21 16.14 -18.59
N GLN A 39 -25.84 16.23 -17.41
CA GLN A 39 -25.45 17.15 -16.36
C GLN A 39 -24.48 16.49 -15.36
N SER A 40 -23.60 17.30 -14.80
CA SER A 40 -22.71 16.88 -13.72
C SER A 40 -22.90 17.75 -12.48
N GLU A 41 -22.82 17.14 -11.31
CA GLU A 41 -22.83 17.82 -10.03
C GLU A 41 -21.68 17.37 -9.15
N ILE A 42 -21.17 18.29 -8.33
CA ILE A 42 -20.12 18.00 -7.36
C ILE A 42 -20.72 18.05 -5.97
N THR A 43 -20.51 16.98 -5.22
CA THR A 43 -21.04 16.84 -3.85
C THR A 43 -19.88 16.45 -2.92
N ARG A 44 -20.02 16.79 -1.65
CA ARG A 44 -19.09 16.36 -0.60
C ARG A 44 -19.77 15.40 0.33
N LEU A 45 -19.06 14.35 0.70
CA LEU A 45 -19.53 13.28 1.57
C LEU A 45 -18.59 13.15 2.77
N GLU A 46 -19.13 13.21 3.98
CA GLU A 46 -18.34 13.00 5.19
C GLU A 46 -17.85 11.55 5.29
N GLN A 47 -16.66 11.36 5.86
CA GLN A 47 -16.10 10.04 6.15
C GLN A 47 -16.80 9.42 7.38
N LYS A 48 -18.09 9.08 7.21
CA LYS A 48 -18.92 8.39 8.19
C LYS A 48 -19.69 7.28 7.51
N PRO A 49 -19.76 6.07 8.11
CA PRO A 49 -20.51 4.96 7.52
C PRO A 49 -21.97 5.33 7.18
N GLU A 50 -22.62 6.06 8.08
CA GLU A 50 -24.04 6.45 7.94
C GLU A 50 -24.25 7.42 6.76
N ALA A 51 -23.31 8.36 6.58
CA ALA A 51 -23.36 9.30 5.46
C ALA A 51 -23.17 8.55 4.13
N PHE A 52 -22.28 7.57 4.10
CA PHE A 52 -21.99 6.76 2.94
C PHE A 52 -23.19 5.85 2.56
N GLU A 53 -23.80 5.18 3.54
CA GLU A 53 -24.99 4.37 3.34
C GLU A 53 -26.19 5.20 2.86
N SER A 54 -26.38 6.40 3.45
CA SER A 54 -27.43 7.33 3.02
C SER A 54 -27.23 7.77 1.58
N TRP A 55 -26.00 8.14 1.21
CA TRP A 55 -25.66 8.53 -0.16
C TRP A 55 -25.91 7.39 -1.16
N LEU A 56 -25.51 6.17 -0.85
CA LEU A 56 -25.73 4.99 -1.71
C LEU A 56 -27.22 4.71 -1.89
N SER A 57 -28.02 4.87 -0.83
CA SER A 57 -29.47 4.71 -0.88
C SER A 57 -30.12 5.76 -1.78
N GLN A 58 -29.71 7.02 -1.65
CA GLN A 58 -30.15 8.12 -2.52
C GLN A 58 -29.75 7.89 -3.98
N LEU A 59 -28.52 7.43 -4.23
CA LEU A 59 -28.02 7.12 -5.57
C LEU A 59 -28.86 6.01 -6.21
N ARG A 60 -29.15 4.94 -5.46
CA ARG A 60 -30.02 3.85 -5.92
C ARG A 60 -31.44 4.32 -6.24
N GLN A 61 -32.01 5.14 -5.39
CA GLN A 61 -33.38 5.71 -5.60
C GLN A 61 -33.42 6.64 -6.82
N ARG A 62 -32.40 7.53 -6.95
CA ARG A 62 -32.33 8.49 -8.06
C ARG A 62 -32.28 7.81 -9.42
N PHE A 63 -31.56 6.73 -9.55
CA PHE A 63 -31.40 6.00 -10.81
C PHE A 63 -32.27 4.75 -10.93
N GLY A 64 -33.26 4.58 -10.05
CA GLY A 64 -34.21 3.47 -10.11
C GLY A 64 -33.56 2.08 -10.04
N GLY A 65 -32.39 1.95 -9.43
CA GLY A 65 -31.60 0.72 -9.37
C GLY A 65 -30.83 0.39 -10.66
N ALA A 66 -30.82 1.28 -11.65
CA ALA A 66 -29.98 1.13 -12.83
C ALA A 66 -28.47 1.16 -12.46
N LYS A 67 -27.63 0.62 -13.33
CA LYS A 67 -26.18 0.54 -13.08
C LYS A 67 -25.55 1.92 -12.97
N VAL A 68 -24.74 2.12 -11.93
CA VAL A 68 -23.92 3.32 -11.71
C VAL A 68 -22.46 2.91 -11.69
N ALA A 69 -21.67 3.55 -12.55
CA ALA A 69 -20.22 3.34 -12.56
C ALA A 69 -19.55 4.27 -11.54
N ILE A 70 -18.81 3.71 -10.58
CA ILE A 70 -18.04 4.47 -9.60
C ILE A 70 -16.55 4.31 -9.91
N VAL A 71 -15.90 5.43 -10.14
CA VAL A 71 -14.49 5.54 -10.51
C VAL A 71 -13.71 6.10 -9.32
N LEU A 72 -12.67 5.41 -8.88
CA LEU A 72 -11.88 5.82 -7.72
C LEU A 72 -10.39 5.45 -7.89
N GLU A 73 -9.52 6.23 -7.24
CA GLU A 73 -8.06 6.03 -7.32
C GLU A 73 -7.58 4.80 -6.55
N GLN A 74 -8.42 4.20 -5.71
CA GLN A 74 -8.03 3.07 -4.87
C GLN A 74 -8.67 1.76 -5.37
N ALA A 75 -7.87 0.70 -5.35
CA ALA A 75 -8.34 -0.67 -5.57
C ALA A 75 -8.60 -1.44 -4.27
N ARG A 76 -8.39 -0.82 -3.10
CA ARG A 76 -8.46 -1.46 -1.77
C ARG A 76 -8.97 -0.46 -0.72
N GLY A 77 -9.46 -1.00 0.40
CA GLY A 77 -9.88 -0.21 1.56
C GLY A 77 -11.37 -0.32 1.87
N ALA A 78 -11.79 0.31 2.96
CA ALA A 78 -13.15 0.20 3.50
C ALA A 78 -14.24 0.59 2.48
N VAL A 79 -13.97 1.61 1.64
CA VAL A 79 -14.91 2.05 0.59
C VAL A 79 -15.16 0.99 -0.45
N ILE A 80 -14.10 0.32 -0.92
CA ILE A 80 -14.25 -0.77 -1.89
C ILE A 80 -15.14 -1.86 -1.29
N TYR A 81 -14.91 -2.23 -0.03
CA TYR A 81 -15.72 -3.25 0.64
C TYR A 81 -17.17 -2.82 0.84
N ALA A 82 -17.43 -1.54 1.13
CA ALA A 82 -18.80 -1.01 1.26
C ALA A 82 -19.54 -0.98 -0.09
N LEU A 83 -18.82 -0.77 -1.19
CA LEU A 83 -19.38 -0.77 -2.54
C LEU A 83 -19.51 -2.18 -3.14
N LEU A 84 -18.72 -3.14 -2.61
CA LEU A 84 -18.79 -4.53 -3.01
C LEU A 84 -20.10 -5.17 -2.58
N GLY A 85 -20.73 -5.86 -3.49
CA GLY A 85 -21.99 -6.55 -3.24
C GLY A 85 -23.23 -5.73 -3.55
N LEU A 86 -23.07 -4.46 -3.93
CA LEU A 86 -24.20 -3.67 -4.42
C LEU A 86 -24.45 -4.01 -5.90
N ASP A 87 -25.62 -4.54 -6.15
CA ASP A 87 -26.05 -5.04 -7.47
C ASP A 87 -26.10 -3.95 -8.55
N PHE A 88 -26.29 -2.69 -8.17
CA PHE A 88 -26.36 -1.54 -9.07
C PHE A 88 -25.02 -0.83 -9.28
N VAL A 89 -23.94 -1.19 -8.57
CA VAL A 89 -22.64 -0.52 -8.65
C VAL A 89 -21.67 -1.29 -9.55
N VAL A 90 -20.99 -0.57 -10.44
CA VAL A 90 -19.87 -1.07 -11.23
C VAL A 90 -18.64 -0.26 -10.87
N LEU A 91 -17.63 -0.89 -10.27
CA LEU A 91 -16.42 -0.21 -9.81
C LEU A 91 -15.34 -0.17 -10.89
N TYR A 92 -14.71 0.98 -11.04
CA TYR A 92 -13.55 1.19 -11.90
C TYR A 92 -12.39 1.75 -11.08
N PRO A 93 -11.48 0.90 -10.57
CA PRO A 93 -10.27 1.38 -9.93
C PRO A 93 -9.32 1.96 -10.96
N VAL A 94 -8.80 3.16 -10.70
CA VAL A 94 -7.83 3.86 -11.53
C VAL A 94 -6.48 3.86 -10.82
N ASN A 95 -5.43 3.61 -11.60
CA ASN A 95 -4.07 3.71 -11.06
C ASN A 95 -3.72 5.19 -10.77
N PRO A 96 -3.17 5.52 -9.58
CA PRO A 96 -2.76 6.88 -9.22
C PRO A 96 -1.85 7.55 -10.26
N GLN A 97 -0.92 6.79 -10.83
CA GLN A 97 -0.02 7.31 -11.86
C GLN A 97 -0.76 7.65 -13.16
N ALA A 98 -1.79 6.88 -13.51
CA ALA A 98 -2.61 7.16 -14.69
C ALA A 98 -3.42 8.46 -14.50
N LEU A 99 -4.02 8.67 -13.31
CA LEU A 99 -4.70 9.92 -12.99
C LEU A 99 -3.74 11.11 -12.99
N ALA A 100 -2.54 10.96 -12.40
CA ALA A 100 -1.53 12.01 -12.41
C ALA A 100 -1.09 12.40 -13.84
N ASN A 101 -0.96 11.43 -14.74
CA ASN A 101 -0.62 11.69 -16.13
C ASN A 101 -1.79 12.34 -16.88
N TYR A 102 -3.02 11.90 -16.64
CA TYR A 102 -4.23 12.47 -17.24
C TYR A 102 -4.41 13.94 -16.80
N ARG A 103 -4.19 14.25 -15.53
CA ARG A 103 -4.21 15.62 -14.99
C ARG A 103 -3.27 16.56 -15.74
N LYS A 104 -2.05 16.13 -16.09
CA LYS A 104 -1.09 16.94 -16.85
C LYS A 104 -1.58 17.36 -18.23
N VAL A 105 -2.49 16.61 -18.82
CA VAL A 105 -3.08 16.93 -20.14
C VAL A 105 -4.12 18.04 -20.01
N TYR A 106 -4.85 18.10 -18.89
CA TYR A 106 -5.98 19.01 -18.68
C TYR A 106 -5.63 20.28 -17.92
N THR A 107 -4.57 20.24 -17.09
CA THR A 107 -4.14 21.41 -16.30
C THR A 107 -2.69 21.72 -16.58
N SER A 108 -2.42 22.87 -17.19
CA SER A 108 -1.06 23.33 -17.49
C SER A 108 -0.20 23.51 -16.21
N SER A 109 -0.83 23.78 -15.06
CA SER A 109 -0.15 23.95 -13.79
C SER A 109 0.08 22.63 -13.03
N GLY A 110 -0.64 21.54 -13.39
CA GLY A 110 -0.60 20.26 -12.65
C GLY A 110 -1.08 20.38 -11.19
N ALA A 111 -1.67 21.51 -10.80
CA ALA A 111 -2.11 21.74 -9.43
C ALA A 111 -3.20 20.73 -9.04
N LYS A 112 -3.02 20.09 -7.89
CA LYS A 112 -3.99 19.18 -7.30
C LYS A 112 -5.11 19.97 -6.63
N SER A 113 -6.36 19.64 -6.96
CA SER A 113 -7.52 20.11 -6.19
C SER A 113 -8.56 18.97 -6.16
N ASP A 114 -9.11 18.69 -4.99
CA ASP A 114 -10.02 17.56 -4.79
C ASP A 114 -11.26 17.59 -5.70
N PRO A 115 -11.92 18.76 -5.95
CA PRO A 115 -13.01 18.81 -6.92
C PRO A 115 -12.60 18.46 -8.35
N ALA A 116 -11.39 18.91 -8.76
CA ALA A 116 -10.88 18.62 -10.10
C ALA A 116 -10.53 17.13 -10.24
N ASP A 117 -10.00 16.50 -9.20
CA ASP A 117 -9.64 15.08 -9.23
C ASP A 117 -10.88 14.17 -9.35
N ALA A 118 -11.97 14.47 -8.65
CA ALA A 118 -13.23 13.76 -8.80
C ALA A 118 -13.79 13.87 -10.22
N VAL A 119 -13.74 15.07 -10.82
CA VAL A 119 -14.14 15.29 -12.22
C VAL A 119 -13.26 14.51 -13.17
N LEU A 120 -11.94 14.60 -13.03
CA LEU A 120 -10.98 13.91 -13.89
C LEU A 120 -11.11 12.38 -13.83
N LEU A 121 -11.35 11.82 -12.63
CA LEU A 121 -11.62 10.38 -12.45
C LEU A 121 -12.85 9.96 -13.26
N MET A 122 -13.96 10.69 -13.12
CA MET A 122 -15.19 10.40 -13.83
C MET A 122 -14.99 10.51 -15.35
N GLU A 123 -14.42 11.61 -15.84
CA GLU A 123 -14.23 11.85 -17.26
C GLU A 123 -13.28 10.85 -17.93
N MET A 124 -12.19 10.51 -17.26
CA MET A 124 -11.18 9.61 -17.77
C MET A 124 -11.75 8.25 -18.14
N VAL A 125 -12.58 7.67 -17.29
CA VAL A 125 -13.19 6.37 -17.53
C VAL A 125 -14.42 6.49 -18.44
N ARG A 126 -15.24 7.52 -18.29
CA ARG A 126 -16.42 7.77 -19.14
C ARG A 126 -16.03 7.94 -20.62
N HIS A 127 -14.96 8.67 -20.92
CA HIS A 127 -14.52 8.91 -22.29
C HIS A 127 -13.79 7.74 -22.94
N ARG A 128 -13.15 6.88 -22.15
CA ARG A 128 -12.35 5.75 -22.64
C ARG A 128 -12.59 4.48 -21.82
N PRO A 129 -13.85 4.03 -21.68
CA PRO A 129 -14.18 2.88 -20.83
C PRO A 129 -13.51 1.59 -21.28
N GLU A 130 -13.15 1.48 -22.56
CA GLU A 130 -12.41 0.35 -23.13
C GLU A 130 -10.98 0.20 -22.58
N CYS A 131 -10.41 1.30 -22.07
CA CYS A 131 -9.06 1.31 -21.47
C CYS A 131 -9.08 0.83 -20.01
N PHE A 132 -10.26 0.71 -19.40
CA PHE A 132 -10.43 0.34 -18.00
C PHE A 132 -11.21 -0.96 -17.86
N ARG A 133 -10.90 -1.69 -16.82
CA ARG A 133 -11.63 -2.93 -16.52
C ARG A 133 -12.48 -2.72 -15.28
N PRO A 134 -13.80 -3.06 -15.38
CA PRO A 134 -14.62 -3.10 -14.18
C PRO A 134 -13.99 -4.06 -13.16
N TRP A 135 -13.94 -3.61 -11.93
CA TRP A 135 -13.46 -4.45 -10.85
C TRP A 135 -14.46 -5.57 -10.57
N LYS A 136 -13.98 -6.78 -10.56
CA LYS A 136 -14.78 -7.95 -10.19
C LYS A 136 -14.38 -8.38 -8.80
N PRO A 137 -15.34 -8.65 -7.90
CA PRO A 137 -15.01 -9.16 -6.59
C PRO A 137 -14.25 -10.49 -6.72
N ASP A 138 -13.09 -10.55 -6.09
CA ASP A 138 -12.37 -11.80 -5.92
C ASP A 138 -13.17 -12.72 -4.97
N ASP A 139 -12.96 -14.02 -5.07
CA ASP A 139 -13.50 -14.96 -4.09
C ASP A 139 -12.91 -14.72 -2.69
N ALA A 140 -13.50 -15.33 -1.66
CA ALA A 140 -13.08 -15.13 -0.28
C ALA A 140 -11.63 -15.55 -0.03
N ASP A 141 -11.18 -16.61 -0.69
CA ASP A 141 -9.82 -17.15 -0.53
C ASP A 141 -8.80 -16.23 -1.18
N THR A 142 -9.09 -15.74 -2.39
CA THR A 142 -8.24 -14.74 -3.08
C THR A 142 -8.12 -13.45 -2.27
N ARG A 143 -9.22 -12.96 -1.66
CA ARG A 143 -9.16 -11.78 -0.77
C ARG A 143 -8.31 -12.02 0.47
N SER A 144 -8.45 -13.20 1.10
CA SER A 144 -7.65 -13.58 2.26
C SER A 144 -6.17 -13.66 1.91
N LEU A 145 -5.85 -14.25 0.76
CA LEU A 145 -4.47 -14.34 0.26
C LEU A 145 -3.87 -12.96 -0.03
N GLN A 146 -4.63 -12.06 -0.63
CA GLN A 146 -4.20 -10.68 -0.89
C GLN A 146 -3.89 -9.95 0.43
N LEU A 147 -4.78 -10.07 1.43
CA LEU A 147 -4.58 -9.47 2.75
C LEU A 147 -3.32 -10.00 3.44
N LEU A 148 -3.12 -11.30 3.45
CA LEU A 148 -1.94 -11.94 4.03
C LEU A 148 -0.66 -11.51 3.32
N THR A 149 -0.69 -11.43 1.99
CA THR A 149 0.46 -11.00 1.18
C THR A 149 0.81 -9.54 1.46
N GLU A 150 -0.20 -8.66 1.59
CA GLU A 150 0.02 -7.26 1.92
C GLU A 150 0.58 -7.08 3.34
N ASN A 151 0.01 -7.77 4.32
CA ASN A 151 0.53 -7.76 5.69
C ASN A 151 1.98 -8.26 5.74
N ARG A 152 2.29 -9.35 5.03
CA ARG A 152 3.67 -9.84 4.92
C ARG A 152 4.59 -8.77 4.33
N ARG A 153 4.18 -8.09 3.26
CA ARG A 153 4.97 -7.02 2.63
C ARG A 153 5.24 -5.88 3.60
N GLN A 154 4.23 -5.44 4.36
CA GLN A 154 4.38 -4.40 5.37
C GLN A 154 5.37 -4.80 6.47
N LEU A 155 5.26 -6.03 7.00
CA LEU A 155 6.18 -6.55 8.00
C LEU A 155 7.63 -6.64 7.50
N VAL A 156 7.83 -7.08 6.24
CA VAL A 156 9.16 -7.11 5.62
C VAL A 156 9.74 -5.70 5.47
N ASN A 157 8.93 -4.72 5.06
CA ASN A 157 9.36 -3.32 4.95
C ASN A 157 9.72 -2.73 6.32
N GLN A 158 8.91 -2.99 7.36
CA GLN A 158 9.21 -2.57 8.73
C GLN A 158 10.50 -3.21 9.25
N LYS A 159 10.67 -4.53 9.06
CA LYS A 159 11.90 -5.24 9.40
C LYS A 159 13.11 -4.57 8.76
N THR A 160 13.06 -4.30 7.46
CA THR A 160 14.15 -3.63 6.73
C THR A 160 14.44 -2.23 7.29
N ALA A 161 13.39 -1.45 7.58
CA ALA A 161 13.54 -0.11 8.15
C ALA A 161 14.24 -0.17 9.53
N PHE A 162 13.82 -1.08 10.41
CA PHE A 162 14.44 -1.26 11.74
C PHE A 162 15.88 -1.76 11.64
N THR A 163 16.16 -2.70 10.73
CA THR A 163 17.54 -3.17 10.50
C THR A 163 18.46 -2.04 10.03
N ASN A 164 17.97 -1.17 9.14
CA ASN A 164 18.72 0.00 8.69
C ASN A 164 18.94 1.02 9.82
N GLN A 165 17.92 1.27 10.65
CA GLN A 165 18.04 2.14 11.82
C GLN A 165 19.07 1.60 12.83
N LEU A 166 18.98 0.30 13.14
CA LEU A 166 19.94 -0.38 14.02
C LEU A 166 21.36 -0.32 13.47
N THR A 167 21.52 -0.55 12.16
CA THR A 167 22.82 -0.43 11.47
C THR A 167 23.42 0.97 11.64
N ASN A 168 22.61 2.02 11.41
CA ASN A 168 23.07 3.39 11.55
C ASN A 168 23.43 3.74 13.00
N LEU A 169 22.63 3.26 13.95
CA LEU A 169 22.90 3.43 15.37
C LEU A 169 24.20 2.75 15.76
N LEU A 170 24.40 1.48 15.41
CA LEU A 170 25.63 0.74 15.72
C LEU A 170 26.87 1.39 15.08
N LYS A 171 26.77 1.92 13.87
CA LYS A 171 27.88 2.67 13.24
C LYS A 171 28.36 3.85 14.07
N SER A 172 27.46 4.48 14.84
CA SER A 172 27.81 5.69 15.61
C SER A 172 28.50 5.40 16.94
N TYR A 173 28.20 4.26 17.60
CA TYR A 173 28.76 4.00 18.94
C TYR A 173 29.39 2.62 19.13
N TYR A 174 29.06 1.65 18.28
CA TYR A 174 29.51 0.27 18.42
C TYR A 174 29.71 -0.43 17.06
N PRO A 175 30.57 0.11 16.16
CA PRO A 175 30.72 -0.41 14.80
C PRO A 175 31.23 -1.86 14.75
N GLN A 176 31.99 -2.30 15.75
CA GLN A 176 32.48 -3.69 15.85
C GLN A 176 31.35 -4.71 15.91
N ALA A 177 30.19 -4.33 16.43
CA ALA A 177 29.02 -5.20 16.47
C ALA A 177 28.54 -5.61 15.07
N LEU A 178 28.71 -4.75 14.06
CA LEU A 178 28.32 -5.07 12.68
C LEU A 178 29.10 -6.24 12.08
N GLU A 179 30.37 -6.39 12.49
CA GLU A 179 31.21 -7.51 12.05
C GLU A 179 30.94 -8.79 12.86
N LEU A 180 30.65 -8.62 14.15
CA LEU A 180 30.57 -9.72 15.10
C LEU A 180 29.14 -10.30 15.20
N ALA A 181 28.10 -9.49 15.22
CA ALA A 181 26.74 -10.00 15.35
C ALA A 181 26.26 -10.77 14.10
N GLY A 182 26.82 -10.50 12.93
CA GLY A 182 26.39 -11.07 11.66
C GLY A 182 25.15 -10.36 11.11
N ASP A 183 24.22 -11.12 10.55
CA ASP A 183 22.98 -10.53 10.00
C ASP A 183 22.13 -9.96 11.11
N LEU A 184 21.97 -8.64 11.16
CA LEU A 184 21.27 -7.92 12.23
C LEU A 184 19.79 -8.27 12.37
N ASP A 185 19.22 -8.93 11.37
CA ASP A 185 17.83 -9.40 11.38
C ASP A 185 17.69 -10.86 11.88
N SER A 186 18.79 -11.45 12.39
CA SER A 186 18.82 -12.81 12.94
C SER A 186 18.65 -12.83 14.45
N ASP A 187 18.15 -13.96 14.97
CA ASP A 187 18.04 -14.20 16.41
C ASP A 187 19.41 -14.18 17.10
N GLN A 188 20.44 -14.66 16.40
CA GLN A 188 21.84 -14.61 16.86
C GLN A 188 22.28 -13.18 17.13
N ALA A 189 22.03 -12.25 16.20
CA ALA A 189 22.39 -10.85 16.36
C ALA A 189 21.61 -10.18 17.49
N CYS A 190 20.33 -10.51 17.61
CA CYS A 190 19.51 -10.03 18.72
C CYS A 190 20.06 -10.49 20.06
N ASP A 191 20.41 -11.76 20.20
CA ASP A 191 20.98 -12.30 21.43
C ASP A 191 22.38 -11.77 21.71
N PHE A 192 23.20 -11.57 20.68
CA PHE A 192 24.50 -10.94 20.80
C PHE A 192 24.40 -9.53 21.37
N LEU A 193 23.54 -8.69 20.78
CA LEU A 193 23.37 -7.30 21.19
C LEU A 193 22.69 -7.16 22.57
N LYS A 194 21.77 -8.06 22.92
CA LYS A 194 21.18 -8.11 24.28
C LYS A 194 22.21 -8.44 25.34
N ARG A 195 23.18 -9.34 25.05
CA ARG A 195 24.20 -9.76 26.02
C ARG A 195 25.32 -8.73 26.11
N TRP A 196 25.72 -8.14 25.00
CA TRP A 196 26.82 -7.18 24.92
C TRP A 196 26.37 -5.94 24.11
N PRO A 197 25.64 -5.03 24.75
CA PRO A 197 25.08 -3.87 24.06
C PRO A 197 26.10 -2.78 23.75
N THR A 198 27.28 -2.84 24.33
CA THR A 198 28.36 -1.88 24.12
C THR A 198 29.71 -2.61 23.93
N LEU A 199 30.70 -1.88 23.39
CA LEU A 199 32.04 -2.39 23.23
C LEU A 199 32.67 -2.78 24.59
N GLU A 200 32.46 -1.96 25.63
CA GLU A 200 32.97 -2.24 26.98
C GLU A 200 32.35 -3.53 27.56
N ALA A 201 31.07 -3.72 27.39
CA ALA A 201 30.39 -4.95 27.83
C ALA A 201 30.97 -6.18 27.10
N LEU A 202 31.25 -6.06 25.81
CA LEU A 202 31.85 -7.14 25.06
C LEU A 202 33.31 -7.38 25.50
N GLN A 203 34.11 -6.35 25.76
CA GLN A 203 35.50 -6.44 26.21
C GLN A 203 35.66 -7.12 27.57
N THR A 204 34.67 -7.01 28.44
CA THR A 204 34.64 -7.69 29.74
C THR A 204 34.11 -9.14 29.67
N ALA A 205 33.59 -9.55 28.52
CA ALA A 205 33.02 -10.89 28.35
C ALA A 205 34.11 -11.96 28.29
N ARG A 206 33.82 -13.12 28.88
CA ARG A 206 34.76 -14.27 28.79
C ARG A 206 34.69 -14.88 27.39
N PRO A 207 35.83 -15.18 26.74
CA PRO A 207 35.85 -15.79 25.40
C PRO A 207 34.97 -17.03 25.24
N ALA A 208 34.86 -17.83 26.32
CA ALA A 208 33.97 -19.01 26.34
C ALA A 208 32.50 -18.68 26.18
N GLN A 209 32.03 -17.54 26.70
CA GLN A 209 30.62 -17.11 26.60
C GLN A 209 30.29 -16.71 25.17
N ILE A 210 31.19 -16.01 24.50
CA ILE A 210 31.02 -15.60 23.12
C ILE A 210 31.06 -16.82 22.22
N ARG A 211 32.05 -17.72 22.41
CA ARG A 211 32.13 -18.98 21.66
C ARG A 211 30.86 -19.81 21.82
N LYS A 212 30.32 -19.88 23.03
CA LYS A 212 29.05 -20.59 23.30
C LYS A 212 27.91 -20.01 22.49
N LEU A 213 27.74 -18.68 22.43
CA LEU A 213 26.69 -18.06 21.63
C LEU A 213 26.76 -18.52 20.17
N TYR A 214 27.93 -18.48 19.53
CA TYR A 214 28.05 -18.89 18.13
C TYR A 214 27.75 -20.39 17.93
N LEU A 215 28.18 -21.23 18.87
CA LEU A 215 27.93 -22.67 18.82
C LEU A 215 26.43 -22.98 18.97
N ASP A 216 25.72 -22.26 19.85
CA ASP A 216 24.28 -22.41 20.06
C ASP A 216 23.48 -22.15 18.77
N TYR A 217 23.99 -21.29 17.87
CA TYR A 217 23.41 -21.01 16.54
C TYR A 217 24.07 -21.79 15.39
N GLY A 218 24.91 -22.80 15.69
CA GLY A 218 25.54 -23.67 14.69
C GLY A 218 26.52 -22.95 13.76
N ARG A 219 27.01 -21.77 14.14
CA ARG A 219 27.97 -21.01 13.33
C ARG A 219 29.40 -21.13 13.91
N PRO A 220 30.43 -21.33 13.07
CA PRO A 220 31.80 -21.30 13.55
C PRO A 220 32.21 -19.88 13.97
N VAL A 221 32.93 -19.77 15.07
CA VAL A 221 33.54 -18.50 15.48
C VAL A 221 34.54 -18.09 14.38
N ARG A 222 34.34 -16.92 13.75
CA ARG A 222 35.27 -16.45 12.70
C ARG A 222 36.70 -16.34 13.27
N SER A 223 37.67 -16.88 12.53
CA SER A 223 39.09 -16.96 12.94
C SER A 223 39.75 -15.60 13.23
N ASN A 224 39.21 -14.51 12.68
CA ASN A 224 39.68 -13.15 12.92
C ASN A 224 39.35 -12.59 14.30
N TRP A 225 38.53 -13.30 15.07
CA TRP A 225 38.08 -12.84 16.37
C TRP A 225 39.21 -12.72 17.39
N SER A 226 40.15 -13.67 17.41
CA SER A 226 41.32 -13.64 18.31
C SER A 226 42.37 -12.58 17.92
N ASN A 227 42.47 -12.21 16.65
CA ASN A 227 43.44 -11.24 16.14
C ASN A 227 42.94 -9.79 16.22
N GLY A 228 41.62 -9.51 16.14
CA GLY A 228 41.03 -8.17 16.28
C GLY A 228 40.98 -7.70 17.72
N TRP A 229 40.85 -8.62 18.67
CA TRP A 229 40.77 -8.33 20.10
C TRP A 229 42.09 -7.78 20.69
N ASN A 230 43.23 -8.27 20.19
CA ASN A 230 44.53 -7.83 20.67
C ASN A 230 45.09 -6.57 19.97
N LYS A 231 44.45 -6.07 18.92
CA LYS A 231 44.95 -4.91 18.15
C LYS A 231 44.27 -3.58 18.48
N SER A 232 43.15 -3.56 19.20
CA SER A 232 42.55 -2.33 19.67
C SER A 232 43.00 -1.96 21.09
N GLY A 233 44.31 -1.89 21.27
CA GLY A 233 44.89 -1.11 22.35
C GLY A 233 44.43 0.33 22.21
N GLY A 234 43.80 0.84 23.25
CA GLY A 234 43.30 2.13 23.59
C GLY A 234 43.12 3.28 22.60
N PRO A 235 42.25 4.27 22.88
CA PRO A 235 42.04 5.41 22.02
C PRO A 235 43.34 6.20 21.88
N GLY A 236 43.90 6.17 20.69
CA GLY A 236 44.86 7.21 20.30
C GLY A 236 44.09 8.52 20.19
N LEU A 237 44.49 9.49 20.98
CA LEU A 237 44.09 10.90 20.95
C LEU A 237 44.12 11.49 19.54
#